data_2bf016bc4dff16bb0ac85619e5eddd38
#
_entry.id   2bf016bc4dff16bb0ac85619e5eddd38
#
_cell.length_a   1.000
_cell.length_b   1.000
_cell.length_c   1.000
_cell.angle_alpha   90.00
_cell.angle_beta   90.00
_cell.angle_gamma   90.00
#
_symmetry.space_group_name_H-M   'P 1'
#
loop_
_entity.id
_entity.type
_entity.pdbx_description
1 polymer ?
#
loop_
_entity_poly.entity_id
_entity_poly.type
_entity_poly.pdbx_seq_one_letter_code
_entity_poly.pdbx_strand_id
1 'polypeptide(L)'
;LSGGMLLIDQKKAYQRILFDQFSENLVKKNGVSQQLLFPQILRINPADSVLLEEILVDITDLGFGLTKDSEENYWIQGVPAGIGEEDGQNLLEGILEQVKNEASDLGQNHSEKIARILANRAAMRYQAKKLQSEEMSALVEQLFASTNPTYSPNGEIISRQFNDTDISQLIG
;
A
#
# COMPACT_ATOMS: atom_id res chain seq x y z
N LEU A 1 -18.43 -2.87 -24.30
CA LEU A 1 -18.15 -4.29 -24.09
C LEU A 1 -19.27 -5.08 -24.70
N SER A 2 -19.00 -5.77 -25.79
CA SER A 2 -19.98 -6.65 -26.46
C SER A 2 -19.90 -8.02 -25.81
N GLY A 3 -20.83 -8.34 -24.90
CA GLY A 3 -21.02 -9.65 -24.29
C GLY A 3 -19.84 -10.15 -23.43
N GLY A 4 -20.09 -10.53 -22.17
CA GLY A 4 -19.08 -11.13 -21.33
C GLY A 4 -19.11 -10.62 -19.88
N MET A 5 -18.27 -11.20 -19.05
CA MET A 5 -18.12 -10.88 -17.64
C MET A 5 -16.65 -10.53 -17.33
N LEU A 6 -16.43 -9.47 -16.56
CA LEU A 6 -15.13 -9.12 -16.00
C LEU A 6 -15.14 -9.41 -14.50
N LEU A 7 -14.24 -10.31 -14.07
CA LEU A 7 -14.03 -10.61 -12.66
C LEU A 7 -12.80 -9.86 -12.17
N ILE A 8 -12.94 -9.11 -11.09
CA ILE A 8 -11.85 -8.32 -10.49
C ILE A 8 -11.65 -8.75 -9.02
N ASP A 9 -10.41 -9.07 -8.65
CA ASP A 9 -10.03 -9.26 -7.25
C ASP A 9 -9.90 -7.88 -6.60
N GLN A 10 -10.83 -7.56 -5.70
CA GLN A 10 -10.93 -6.27 -5.04
C GLN A 10 -9.66 -5.90 -4.28
N LYS A 11 -9.08 -6.83 -3.51
CA LYS A 11 -7.86 -6.58 -2.74
C LYS A 11 -6.67 -6.26 -3.66
N LYS A 12 -6.48 -7.08 -4.70
CA LYS A 12 -5.38 -6.88 -5.67
C LYS A 12 -5.53 -5.59 -6.48
N ALA A 13 -6.77 -5.21 -6.80
CA ALA A 13 -7.04 -3.91 -7.42
C ALA A 13 -6.61 -2.76 -6.52
N TYR A 14 -6.99 -2.78 -5.24
CA TYR A 14 -6.54 -1.77 -4.28
C TYR A 14 -5.02 -1.80 -4.05
N GLN A 15 -4.38 -2.98 -4.05
CA GLN A 15 -2.91 -3.06 -3.98
C GLN A 15 -2.25 -2.30 -5.13
N ARG A 16 -2.74 -2.44 -6.37
CA ARG A 16 -2.22 -1.72 -7.53
C ARG A 16 -2.45 -0.22 -7.42
N ILE A 17 -3.67 0.20 -7.16
CA ILE A 17 -4.04 1.62 -7.05
C ILE A 17 -3.21 2.32 -5.98
N LEU A 18 -3.12 1.73 -4.79
CA LEU A 18 -2.37 2.30 -3.67
C LEU A 18 -0.85 2.30 -3.93
N PHE A 19 -0.32 1.26 -4.57
CA PHE A 19 1.08 1.22 -4.96
C PHE A 19 1.45 2.35 -5.91
N ASP A 20 0.65 2.58 -6.94
CA ASP A 20 0.88 3.67 -7.89
C ASP A 20 0.80 5.04 -7.19
N GLN A 21 -0.16 5.21 -6.27
CA GLN A 21 -0.31 6.43 -5.48
C GLN A 21 0.89 6.67 -4.55
N PHE A 22 1.36 5.66 -3.82
CA PHE A 22 2.53 5.78 -2.95
C PHE A 22 3.81 5.98 -3.75
N SER A 23 3.96 5.32 -4.90
CA SER A 23 5.11 5.54 -5.80
C SER A 23 5.15 6.96 -6.34
N GLU A 24 3.99 7.52 -6.70
CA GLU A 24 3.88 8.90 -7.14
C GLU A 24 4.23 9.89 -6.01
N ASN A 25 3.77 9.62 -4.78
CA ASN A 25 4.10 10.44 -3.61
C ASN A 25 5.61 10.47 -3.34
N LEU A 26 6.30 9.33 -3.46
CA LEU A 26 7.75 9.24 -3.32
C LEU A 26 8.49 10.08 -4.38
N VAL A 27 8.05 9.99 -5.64
CA VAL A 27 8.66 10.78 -6.73
C VAL A 27 8.43 12.27 -6.55
N LYS A 28 7.22 12.67 -6.14
CA LYS A 28 6.84 14.08 -5.95
C LYS A 28 7.20 14.62 -4.58
N LYS A 29 7.60 13.78 -3.63
CA LYS A 29 7.88 14.12 -2.22
C LYS A 29 6.73 14.87 -1.55
N ASN A 30 5.52 14.42 -1.78
CA ASN A 30 4.30 15.12 -1.37
C ASN A 30 3.27 14.21 -0.68
N GLY A 31 3.71 13.16 -0.02
CA GLY A 31 2.85 12.28 0.74
C GLY A 31 2.02 13.06 1.76
N VAL A 32 0.71 12.86 1.72
CA VAL A 32 -0.22 13.51 2.65
C VAL A 32 -0.25 12.74 3.95
N SER A 33 -0.02 13.44 5.06
CA SER A 33 -0.06 12.89 6.42
C SER A 33 -1.44 13.10 7.05
N GLN A 34 -2.03 12.04 7.56
CA GLN A 34 -3.15 12.09 8.48
C GLN A 34 -2.61 12.21 9.90
N GLN A 35 -2.84 13.35 10.54
CA GLN A 35 -2.37 13.59 11.90
C GLN A 35 -3.09 12.69 12.91
N LEU A 36 -2.35 12.13 13.84
CA LEU A 36 -2.90 11.36 14.95
C LEU A 36 -3.38 12.31 16.05
N LEU A 37 -4.53 12.01 16.65
CA LEU A 37 -5.04 12.76 17.80
C LEU A 37 -4.09 12.68 18.99
N PHE A 38 -3.45 11.53 19.16
CA PHE A 38 -2.45 11.28 20.20
C PHE A 38 -1.18 10.74 19.54
N PRO A 39 -0.04 11.46 19.65
CA PRO A 39 1.24 10.94 19.19
C PRO A 39 1.59 9.62 19.87
N GLN A 40 2.17 8.69 19.13
CA GLN A 40 2.56 7.38 19.59
C GLN A 40 4.08 7.29 19.68
N ILE A 41 4.61 6.75 20.76
CA ILE A 41 6.04 6.47 20.84
C ILE A 41 6.39 5.24 20.00
N LEU A 42 7.38 5.38 19.11
CA LEU A 42 7.87 4.26 18.32
C LEU A 42 8.91 3.47 19.12
N ARG A 43 8.54 2.28 19.56
CA ARG A 43 9.41 1.40 20.34
C ARG A 43 10.10 0.40 19.43
N ILE A 44 11.33 0.67 19.07
CA ILE A 44 12.15 -0.18 18.20
C ILE A 44 13.48 -0.51 18.88
N ASN A 45 14.07 -1.63 18.48
CA ASN A 45 15.39 -2.01 18.95
C ASN A 45 16.49 -1.19 18.23
N PRO A 46 17.74 -1.17 18.73
CA PRO A 46 18.82 -0.37 18.14
C PRO A 46 19.11 -0.68 16.67
N ALA A 47 18.98 -1.96 16.24
CA ALA A 47 19.21 -2.33 14.86
C ALA A 47 18.12 -1.79 13.94
N ASP A 48 16.86 -1.76 14.40
CA ASP A 48 15.74 -1.18 13.67
C ASP A 48 15.81 0.35 13.62
N SER A 49 16.39 0.99 14.64
CA SER A 49 16.64 2.42 14.63
C SER A 49 17.61 2.82 13.51
N VAL A 50 18.67 2.05 13.30
CA VAL A 50 19.62 2.29 12.19
C VAL A 50 18.92 2.15 10.84
N LEU A 51 18.16 1.08 10.66
CA LEU A 51 17.41 0.87 9.41
C LEU A 51 16.36 1.97 9.19
N LEU A 52 15.66 2.40 10.25
CA LEU A 52 14.70 3.50 10.15
C LEU A 52 15.38 4.79 9.67
N GLU A 53 16.58 5.10 10.15
CA GLU A 53 17.33 6.29 9.70
C GLU A 53 17.72 6.20 8.22
N GLU A 54 18.05 5.02 7.72
CA GLU A 54 18.35 4.81 6.30
C GLU A 54 17.14 5.06 5.40
N ILE A 55 15.93 4.69 5.84
CA ILE A 55 14.70 4.84 5.07
C ILE A 55 13.85 6.04 5.50
N LEU A 56 14.33 6.89 6.40
CA LEU A 56 13.56 7.98 7.02
C LEU A 56 13.00 8.97 5.99
N VAL A 57 13.77 9.27 4.95
CA VAL A 57 13.34 10.17 3.88
C VAL A 57 12.15 9.55 3.13
N ASP A 58 12.23 8.29 2.75
CA ASP A 58 11.16 7.58 2.04
C ASP A 58 9.89 7.50 2.89
N ILE A 59 10.04 7.19 4.17
CA ILE A 59 8.92 7.13 5.14
C ILE A 59 8.23 8.50 5.26
N THR A 60 9.01 9.57 5.33
CA THR A 60 8.49 10.94 5.41
C THR A 60 7.81 11.36 4.10
N ASP A 61 8.44 11.07 2.97
CA ASP A 61 7.91 11.38 1.63
C ASP A 61 6.60 10.60 1.33
N LEU A 62 6.38 9.47 2.00
CA LEU A 62 5.11 8.73 1.97
C LEU A 62 4.01 9.32 2.86
N GLY A 63 4.35 10.25 3.75
CA GLY A 63 3.40 10.94 4.62
C GLY A 63 3.39 10.47 6.08
N PHE A 64 4.41 9.73 6.55
CA PHE A 64 4.59 9.56 7.99
C PHE A 64 5.10 10.85 8.62
N GLY A 65 4.46 11.29 9.69
CA GLY A 65 4.95 12.37 10.53
C GLY A 65 5.77 11.79 11.69
N LEU A 66 7.09 11.86 11.60
CA LEU A 66 8.00 11.39 12.65
C LEU A 66 8.78 12.56 13.26
N THR A 67 8.94 12.56 14.58
CA THR A 67 9.79 13.51 15.31
C THR A 67 10.64 12.76 16.33
N LYS A 68 11.83 13.30 16.62
CA LYS A 68 12.67 12.84 17.74
C LYS A 68 12.50 13.77 18.94
N ASP A 69 12.49 13.20 20.14
CA ASP A 69 12.58 13.97 21.38
C ASP A 69 14.04 14.19 21.81
N SER A 70 14.24 14.82 22.96
CA SER A 70 15.58 15.08 23.52
C SER A 70 16.34 13.84 23.99
N GLU A 71 15.64 12.71 24.10
CA GLU A 71 16.19 11.40 24.48
C GLU A 71 16.40 10.48 23.28
N GLU A 72 16.31 11.04 22.04
CA GLU A 72 16.45 10.31 20.77
C GLU A 72 15.32 9.30 20.49
N ASN A 73 14.19 9.34 21.23
CA ASN A 73 13.04 8.50 20.92
C ASN A 73 12.26 9.06 19.73
N TYR A 74 11.80 8.17 18.85
CA TYR A 74 10.91 8.55 17.75
C TYR A 74 9.46 8.60 18.21
N TRP A 75 8.76 9.65 17.77
CA TRP A 75 7.33 9.83 17.97
C TRP A 75 6.61 9.88 16.63
N ILE A 76 5.55 9.10 16.51
CA ILE A 76 4.67 9.08 15.34
C ILE A 76 3.56 10.10 15.61
N GLN A 77 3.55 11.17 14.85
CA GLN A 77 2.53 12.23 14.91
C GLN A 77 1.49 12.10 13.81
N GLY A 78 1.81 11.37 12.74
CA GLY A 78 0.93 11.16 11.62
C GLY A 78 1.28 9.92 10.82
N VAL A 79 0.30 9.42 10.10
CA VAL A 79 0.43 8.26 9.19
C VAL A 79 0.01 8.66 7.78
N PRO A 80 0.48 7.96 6.72
CA PRO A 80 0.06 8.25 5.36
C PRO A 80 -1.45 8.24 5.19
N ALA A 81 -1.99 9.26 4.53
CA ALA A 81 -3.41 9.31 4.22
C ALA A 81 -3.84 8.09 3.39
N GLY A 82 -5.05 7.60 3.64
CA GLY A 82 -5.56 6.43 2.93
C GLY A 82 -5.24 5.08 3.56
N ILE A 83 -4.39 5.01 4.60
CA ILE A 83 -4.10 3.75 5.32
C ILE A 83 -5.21 3.40 6.33
N GLY A 84 -5.96 4.38 6.80
CA GLY A 84 -6.99 4.22 7.84
C GLY A 84 -6.43 4.50 9.24
N GLU A 85 -7.21 4.12 10.25
CA GLU A 85 -6.87 4.30 11.66
C GLU A 85 -5.95 3.17 12.19
N GLU A 86 -5.03 2.69 11.37
CA GLU A 86 -4.05 1.71 11.83
C GLU A 86 -3.12 2.33 12.86
N ASP A 87 -2.73 1.51 13.83
CA ASP A 87 -1.67 1.84 14.77
C ASP A 87 -0.36 2.11 14.01
N GLY A 88 0.09 3.36 14.02
CA GLY A 88 1.28 3.80 13.32
C GLY A 88 2.53 3.01 13.72
N GLN A 89 2.60 2.55 14.99
CA GLN A 89 3.68 1.70 15.47
C GLN A 89 3.69 0.36 14.75
N ASN A 90 2.58 -0.38 14.75
CA ASN A 90 2.48 -1.68 14.10
C ASN A 90 2.77 -1.59 12.59
N LEU A 91 2.37 -0.48 11.97
CA LEU A 91 2.62 -0.23 10.57
C LEU A 91 4.12 -0.07 10.28
N LEU A 92 4.81 0.78 11.05
CA LEU A 92 6.26 1.00 10.89
C LEU A 92 7.08 -0.23 11.25
N GLU A 93 6.78 -0.90 12.35
CA GLU A 93 7.44 -2.16 12.73
C GLU A 93 7.34 -3.19 11.61
N GLY A 94 6.16 -3.35 11.04
CA GLY A 94 5.99 -4.28 9.95
C GLY A 94 6.65 -3.86 8.63
N ILE A 95 6.84 -2.57 8.36
CA ILE A 95 7.65 -2.10 7.23
C ILE A 95 9.12 -2.44 7.48
N LEU A 96 9.65 -2.14 8.66
CA LEU A 96 11.04 -2.44 9.04
C LEU A 96 11.33 -3.94 8.94
N GLU A 97 10.44 -4.79 9.47
CA GLU A 97 10.57 -6.24 9.39
C GLU A 97 10.63 -6.73 7.94
N GLN A 98 9.74 -6.27 7.07
CA GLN A 98 9.71 -6.69 5.68
C GLN A 98 10.92 -6.16 4.89
N VAL A 99 11.35 -4.92 5.13
CA VAL A 99 12.55 -4.37 4.50
C VAL A 99 13.79 -5.19 4.86
N LYS A 100 13.92 -5.64 6.13
CA LYS A 100 15.00 -6.54 6.55
C LYS A 100 14.95 -7.89 5.83
N ASN A 101 13.78 -8.52 5.81
CA ASN A 101 13.60 -9.86 5.25
C ASN A 101 13.89 -9.89 3.73
N GLU A 102 13.63 -8.80 3.04
CA GLU A 102 13.89 -8.66 1.62
C GLU A 102 15.26 -8.02 1.30
N ALA A 103 16.11 -7.73 2.29
CA ALA A 103 17.43 -7.11 2.10
C ALA A 103 18.42 -7.96 1.26
N SER A 104 18.09 -9.23 0.98
CA SER A 104 18.88 -10.12 0.11
C SER A 104 18.73 -9.84 -1.39
N ASP A 105 17.74 -9.04 -1.80
CA ASP A 105 17.58 -8.63 -3.21
C ASP A 105 18.46 -7.40 -3.49
N LEU A 106 19.71 -7.66 -3.79
CA LEU A 106 20.72 -6.68 -4.20
C LEU A 106 20.26 -5.97 -5.49
N GLY A 107 19.68 -4.76 -5.36
CA GLY A 107 19.39 -3.87 -6.48
C GLY A 107 18.01 -3.28 -6.57
N GLN A 108 17.06 -3.61 -5.69
CA GLN A 108 15.77 -2.92 -5.67
C GLN A 108 15.87 -1.60 -4.91
N ASN A 109 15.27 -0.55 -5.49
CA ASN A 109 15.10 0.74 -4.85
C ASN A 109 14.27 0.58 -3.57
N HIS A 110 14.80 0.94 -2.40
CA HIS A 110 14.12 0.86 -1.11
C HIS A 110 12.75 1.55 -1.16
N SER A 111 12.66 2.67 -1.84
CA SER A 111 11.43 3.44 -1.99
C SER A 111 10.30 2.64 -2.66
N GLU A 112 10.58 1.93 -3.75
CA GLU A 112 9.59 1.09 -4.44
C GLU A 112 9.13 -0.07 -3.55
N LYS A 113 10.07 -0.67 -2.81
CA LYS A 113 9.81 -1.75 -1.87
C LYS A 113 8.89 -1.29 -0.74
N ILE A 114 9.18 -0.14 -0.13
CA ILE A 114 8.37 0.45 0.94
C ILE A 114 6.96 0.77 0.42
N ALA A 115 6.84 1.37 -0.78
CA ALA A 115 5.55 1.65 -1.40
C ALA A 115 4.72 0.36 -1.60
N ARG A 116 5.35 -0.73 -2.05
CA ARG A 116 4.69 -2.03 -2.23
C ARG A 116 4.23 -2.64 -0.90
N ILE A 117 5.08 -2.62 0.12
CA ILE A 117 4.75 -3.11 1.46
C ILE A 117 3.56 -2.34 2.02
N LEU A 118 3.61 -1.00 1.92
CA LEU A 118 2.56 -0.12 2.41
C LEU A 118 1.24 -0.36 1.68
N ALA A 119 1.29 -0.48 0.35
CA ALA A 119 0.10 -0.78 -0.47
C ALA A 119 -0.52 -2.14 -0.11
N ASN A 120 0.31 -3.17 0.09
CA ASN A 120 -0.16 -4.49 0.49
C ASN A 120 -0.88 -4.44 1.85
N ARG A 121 -0.32 -3.75 2.84
CA ARG A 121 -0.93 -3.59 4.16
C ARG A 121 -2.22 -2.78 4.09
N ALA A 122 -2.19 -1.63 3.45
CA ALA A 122 -3.36 -0.79 3.32
C ALA A 122 -4.52 -1.48 2.57
N ALA A 123 -4.22 -2.33 1.60
CA ALA A 123 -5.23 -3.08 0.85
C ALA A 123 -5.92 -4.20 1.66
N MET A 124 -5.33 -4.66 2.77
CA MET A 124 -5.93 -5.72 3.61
C MET A 124 -7.32 -5.35 4.12
N ARG A 125 -7.55 -4.07 4.44
CA ARG A 125 -8.87 -3.59 4.92
C ARG A 125 -9.99 -3.73 3.88
N TYR A 126 -9.64 -3.83 2.61
CA TYR A 126 -10.61 -3.98 1.52
C TYR A 126 -10.95 -5.44 1.20
N GLN A 127 -10.22 -6.41 1.73
CA GLN A 127 -10.39 -7.83 1.39
C GLN A 127 -11.80 -8.36 1.68
N ALA A 128 -12.42 -7.93 2.77
CA ALA A 128 -13.75 -8.39 3.19
C ALA A 128 -14.81 -7.26 3.15
N LYS A 129 -14.44 -6.07 2.67
CA LYS A 129 -15.36 -4.94 2.60
C LYS A 129 -16.36 -5.15 1.48
N LYS A 130 -17.67 -5.06 1.80
CA LYS A 130 -18.72 -4.98 0.78
C LYS A 130 -18.73 -3.55 0.23
N LEU A 131 -18.46 -3.43 -1.07
CA LEU A 131 -18.54 -2.14 -1.77
C LEU A 131 -19.98 -1.85 -2.19
N GLN A 132 -20.35 -0.56 -2.12
CA GLN A 132 -21.58 -0.06 -2.74
C GLN A 132 -21.35 0.13 -4.25
N SER A 133 -22.41 0.32 -5.03
CA SER A 133 -22.33 0.43 -6.49
C SER A 133 -21.38 1.53 -6.95
N GLU A 134 -21.43 2.69 -6.27
CA GLU A 134 -20.57 3.85 -6.55
C GLU A 134 -19.10 3.55 -6.24
N GLU A 135 -18.83 2.84 -5.12
CA GLU A 135 -17.47 2.42 -4.76
C GLU A 135 -16.92 1.39 -5.75
N MET A 136 -17.76 0.48 -6.26
CA MET A 136 -17.37 -0.49 -7.30
C MET A 136 -17.00 0.24 -8.59
N SER A 137 -17.80 1.19 -9.03
CA SER A 137 -17.53 1.99 -10.22
C SER A 137 -16.23 2.77 -10.08
N ALA A 138 -16.03 3.44 -8.95
CA ALA A 138 -14.80 4.17 -8.65
C ALA A 138 -13.56 3.25 -8.63
N LEU A 139 -13.67 2.04 -8.07
CA LEU A 139 -12.58 1.05 -8.07
C LEU A 139 -12.21 0.66 -9.49
N VAL A 140 -13.19 0.39 -10.36
CA VAL A 140 -12.96 0.01 -11.75
C VAL A 140 -12.27 1.15 -12.51
N GLU A 141 -12.77 2.38 -12.37
CA GLU A 141 -12.19 3.57 -13.02
C GLU A 141 -10.73 3.78 -12.58
N GLN A 142 -10.45 3.73 -11.28
CA GLN A 142 -9.10 3.90 -10.74
C GLN A 142 -8.17 2.76 -11.17
N LEU A 143 -8.65 1.52 -11.20
CA LEU A 143 -7.85 0.39 -11.65
C LEU A 143 -7.44 0.55 -13.12
N PHE A 144 -8.37 0.92 -13.99
CA PHE A 144 -8.05 1.11 -15.41
C PHE A 144 -7.26 2.38 -15.71
N ALA A 145 -7.24 3.33 -14.80
CA ALA A 145 -6.33 4.50 -14.83
C ALA A 145 -4.93 4.20 -14.27
N SER A 146 -4.72 3.06 -13.60
CA SER A 146 -3.45 2.67 -13.01
C SER A 146 -2.38 2.31 -14.05
N THR A 147 -1.12 2.25 -13.63
CA THR A 147 0.01 1.91 -14.50
C THR A 147 -0.07 0.50 -15.07
N ASN A 148 -0.71 -0.43 -14.36
CA ASN A 148 -0.90 -1.81 -14.79
C ASN A 148 -2.21 -2.41 -14.25
N PRO A 149 -3.33 -2.31 -14.97
CA PRO A 149 -4.62 -2.80 -14.48
C PRO A 149 -4.73 -4.34 -14.48
N THR A 150 -3.76 -5.05 -15.06
CA THR A 150 -3.80 -6.52 -15.19
C THR A 150 -3.11 -7.22 -14.03
N TYR A 151 -2.02 -6.64 -13.49
CA TYR A 151 -1.20 -7.28 -12.47
C TYR A 151 -1.02 -6.41 -11.23
N SER A 152 -1.12 -7.04 -10.05
CA SER A 152 -0.78 -6.43 -8.77
C SER A 152 0.72 -6.09 -8.68
N PRO A 153 1.17 -5.28 -7.71
CA PRO A 153 2.60 -5.02 -7.49
C PRO A 153 3.42 -6.28 -7.20
N ASN A 154 2.74 -7.36 -6.78
CA ASN A 154 3.36 -8.66 -6.50
C ASN A 154 3.35 -9.61 -7.73
N GLY A 155 2.91 -9.13 -8.91
CA GLY A 155 2.84 -9.93 -10.13
C GLY A 155 1.63 -10.87 -10.24
N GLU A 156 0.65 -10.75 -9.34
CA GLU A 156 -0.56 -11.58 -9.37
C GLU A 156 -1.63 -10.97 -10.29
N ILE A 157 -2.40 -11.82 -10.97
CA ILE A 157 -3.49 -11.38 -11.84
C ILE A 157 -4.59 -10.69 -11.01
N ILE A 158 -4.96 -9.48 -11.39
CA ILE A 158 -6.02 -8.67 -10.74
C ILE A 158 -7.38 -9.00 -11.34
N SER A 159 -7.46 -9.12 -12.67
CA SER A 159 -8.75 -9.27 -13.36
C SER A 159 -8.68 -10.30 -14.45
N ARG A 160 -9.82 -10.96 -14.70
CA ARG A 160 -9.99 -11.90 -15.81
C ARG A 160 -11.30 -11.61 -16.53
N GLN A 161 -11.23 -11.55 -17.83
CA GLN A 161 -12.41 -11.43 -18.69
C GLN A 161 -12.84 -12.82 -19.16
N PHE A 162 -14.15 -13.07 -19.10
CA PHE A 162 -14.82 -14.25 -19.63
C PHE A 162 -15.76 -13.80 -20.75
N ASN A 163 -15.62 -14.38 -21.91
CA ASN A 163 -16.55 -14.17 -23.01
C ASN A 163 -17.77 -15.11 -22.86
N ASP A 164 -18.78 -14.96 -23.74
CA ASP A 164 -20.01 -15.76 -23.67
C ASP A 164 -19.74 -17.27 -23.81
N THR A 165 -18.72 -17.65 -24.59
CA THR A 165 -18.32 -19.06 -24.76
C THR A 165 -17.72 -19.60 -23.47
N ASP A 166 -16.81 -18.82 -22.80
CA ASP A 166 -16.22 -19.21 -21.53
C ASP A 166 -17.30 -19.38 -20.47
N ILE A 167 -18.26 -18.45 -20.40
CA ILE A 167 -19.39 -18.50 -19.48
C ILE A 167 -20.25 -19.73 -19.72
N SER A 168 -20.59 -20.01 -20.99
CA SER A 168 -21.39 -21.19 -21.37
C SER A 168 -20.71 -22.49 -20.97
N GLN A 169 -19.39 -22.60 -21.06
CA GLN A 169 -18.63 -23.77 -20.64
C GLN A 169 -18.59 -23.95 -19.13
N LEU A 170 -18.71 -22.85 -18.35
CA LEU A 170 -18.72 -22.91 -16.87
C LEU A 170 -20.09 -23.36 -16.32
N ILE A 171 -21.17 -23.16 -17.08
CA ILE A 171 -22.56 -23.41 -16.64
C ILE A 171 -23.09 -24.76 -17.18
N GLY A 172 -22.55 -25.25 -18.29
CA GLY A 172 -23.07 -26.38 -18.98
C GLY A 172 -22.24 -27.57 -19.07
#